data_5ebda4c618a07a2bf5b4528a8a202d0c
#
_entry.id   5ebda4c618a07a2bf5b4528a8a202d0c
#
_cell.length_a   1.000
_cell.length_b   1.000
_cell.length_c   1.000
_cell.angle_alpha   90.00
_cell.angle_beta   90.00
_cell.angle_gamma   90.00
#
_symmetry.space_group_name_H-M   'P 1'
#
loop_
_entity.id
_entity.type
_entity.pdbx_description
1 polymer ?
#
loop_
_entity_poly.entity_id
_entity_poly.type
_entity_poly.pdbx_seq_one_letter_code
_entity_poly.pdbx_strand_id
1 'polypeptide(L)'
;MMSKKGSCRPIDTIDSRHMMSTILYIHENGPCRKMDIYGNVSRNSSMPSKFLQMVEHGILEERDTSDGSMFYLTESGEAIAGYLKNIEGLIE
;
A
#
# COMPACT_ATOMS: atom_id res chain seq x y z
N MET A 1 -21.34 -1.97 -19.70
CA MET A 1 -20.81 -2.07 -19.61
C MET A 1 -20.08 -2.41 -19.39
N MET A 2 -20.12 -2.46 -19.20
CA MET A 2 -19.42 -2.81 -18.92
C MET A 2 -18.66 -3.14 -18.48
N SER A 3 -18.58 -3.24 -18.25
CA SER A 3 -17.83 -3.52 -17.81
C SER A 3 -17.17 -3.82 -17.40
N LYS A 4 -17.01 -3.93 -16.96
CA LYS A 4 -16.36 -4.17 -16.50
C LYS A 4 -15.62 -4.66 -16.15
N LYS A 5 -16.18 -4.72 -16.12
CA LYS A 5 -15.54 -5.52 -15.50
C LYS A 5 -14.10 -5.73 -15.40
N GLY A 6 -13.65 -6.48 -15.10
CA GLY A 6 -12.29 -6.67 -15.16
C GLY A 6 -11.43 -5.51 -15.54
N SER A 7 -12.02 -4.45 -15.75
CA SER A 7 -11.30 -3.26 -16.13
C SER A 7 -10.80 -2.54 -14.89
N CYS A 8 -9.81 -3.12 -14.23
CA CYS A 8 -9.18 -2.46 -13.12
C CYS A 8 -8.43 -1.24 -13.60
N ARG A 9 -8.84 -0.09 -13.11
CA ARG A 9 -8.08 1.14 -13.34
C ARG A 9 -6.88 1.14 -12.40
N PRO A 10 -5.78 1.79 -12.77
CA PRO A 10 -4.63 1.87 -11.87
C PRO A 10 -4.98 2.39 -10.47
N ILE A 11 -5.89 3.34 -10.38
CA ILE A 11 -6.29 3.91 -9.09
C ILE A 11 -6.96 2.88 -8.18
N ASP A 12 -7.55 1.83 -8.78
CA ASP A 12 -8.22 0.80 -8.00
C ASP A 12 -7.28 0.09 -7.05
N THR A 13 -5.99 0.12 -7.35
CA THR A 13 -4.99 -0.48 -6.48
C THR A 13 -4.99 0.15 -5.09
N ILE A 14 -5.22 1.44 -5.01
CA ILE A 14 -5.22 2.14 -3.72
C ILE A 14 -6.63 2.46 -3.23
N ASP A 15 -7.65 2.18 -4.03
CA ASP A 15 -9.03 2.44 -3.69
C ASP A 15 -9.65 1.32 -2.86
N SER A 16 -8.87 0.33 -2.53
CA SER A 16 -9.29 -0.78 -1.72
C SER A 16 -9.05 -0.47 -0.26
N ARG A 17 -9.85 -1.11 0.59
CA ARG A 17 -9.78 -0.87 2.02
C ARG A 17 -8.37 -1.10 2.56
N HIS A 18 -7.90 -0.18 3.36
CA HIS A 18 -6.59 -0.22 4.04
C HIS A 18 -5.38 -0.03 3.13
N MET A 19 -5.58 0.18 1.83
CA MET A 19 -4.44 0.37 0.91
C MET A 19 -3.77 1.72 1.16
N MET A 20 -4.55 2.78 1.18
CA MET A 20 -4.00 4.12 1.43
C MET A 20 -3.37 4.20 2.82
N SER A 21 -4.02 3.58 3.81
CA SER A 21 -3.47 3.55 5.17
C SER A 21 -2.13 2.83 5.23
N THR A 22 -1.99 1.74 4.47
CA THR A 22 -0.75 0.99 4.41
C THR A 22 0.37 1.82 3.80
N ILE A 23 0.06 2.50 2.69
CA ILE A 23 1.04 3.35 2.02
C ILE A 23 1.51 4.46 2.98
N LEU A 24 0.55 5.11 3.64
CA LEU A 24 0.88 6.18 4.57
C LEU A 24 1.68 5.67 5.77
N TYR A 25 1.31 4.50 6.28
CA TYR A 25 2.03 3.93 7.41
C TYR A 25 3.51 3.70 7.07
N ILE A 26 3.77 3.11 5.90
CA ILE A 26 5.15 2.86 5.48
C ILE A 26 5.88 4.18 5.24
N HIS A 27 5.20 5.15 4.67
CA HIS A 27 5.79 6.46 4.42
C HIS A 27 6.22 7.14 5.73
N GLU A 28 5.39 7.04 6.76
CA GLU A 28 5.63 7.73 8.03
C GLU A 28 6.62 7.00 8.92
N ASN A 29 6.69 5.69 8.81
CA ASN A 29 7.50 4.87 9.72
C ASN A 29 8.70 4.23 9.05
N GLY A 30 8.81 4.34 7.73
CA GLY A 30 9.89 3.73 6.98
C GLY A 30 9.60 2.27 6.66
N PRO A 31 10.59 1.57 6.11
CA PRO A 31 10.39 0.17 5.74
C PRO A 31 9.91 -0.66 6.93
N CYS A 32 9.01 -1.59 6.66
CA CYS A 32 8.41 -2.38 7.72
C CYS A 32 8.09 -3.79 7.25
N ARG A 33 7.76 -4.65 8.20
CA ARG A 33 7.39 -6.03 7.93
C ARG A 33 5.89 -6.15 7.88
N LYS A 34 5.41 -7.29 7.35
CA LYS A 34 3.98 -7.59 7.34
C LYS A 34 3.38 -7.51 8.74
N MET A 35 4.11 -8.01 9.74
CA MET A 35 3.64 -7.98 11.12
C MET A 35 3.36 -6.58 11.61
N ASP A 36 4.18 -5.62 11.20
CA ASP A 36 3.99 -4.23 11.60
C ASP A 36 2.69 -3.68 11.04
N ILE A 37 2.37 -4.05 9.80
CA ILE A 37 1.14 -3.61 9.16
C ILE A 37 -0.06 -4.30 9.80
N TYR A 38 0.05 -5.58 10.09
CA TYR A 38 -1.04 -6.31 10.76
C TYR A 38 -1.32 -5.71 12.14
N GLY A 39 -0.29 -5.27 12.84
CA GLY A 39 -0.46 -4.72 14.17
C GLY A 39 -0.94 -3.28 14.19
N ASN A 40 -0.67 -2.50 13.14
CA ASN A 40 -0.90 -1.05 13.18
C ASN A 40 -1.90 -0.55 12.14
N VAL A 41 -2.18 -1.34 11.11
CA VAL A 41 -3.14 -0.95 10.08
C VAL A 41 -4.33 -1.91 10.09
N SER A 42 -4.12 -3.18 9.77
CA SER A 42 -5.22 -4.13 9.69
C SER A 42 -4.71 -5.56 9.64
N ARG A 43 -5.44 -6.45 10.30
CA ARG A 43 -5.21 -7.90 10.24
C ARG A 43 -6.18 -8.58 9.28
N ASN A 44 -6.86 -7.80 8.45
CA ASN A 44 -7.83 -8.33 7.52
C ASN A 44 -7.21 -9.43 6.67
N SER A 45 -7.95 -10.53 6.46
CA SER A 45 -7.44 -11.68 5.73
C SER A 45 -7.15 -11.37 4.26
N SER A 46 -7.64 -10.26 3.74
CA SER A 46 -7.36 -9.83 2.37
C SER A 46 -6.03 -9.09 2.23
N MET A 47 -5.36 -8.78 3.34
CA MET A 47 -4.11 -8.00 3.27
C MET A 47 -3.01 -8.65 2.44
N PRO A 48 -2.77 -9.98 2.51
CA PRO A 48 -1.73 -10.57 1.66
C PRO A 48 -1.94 -10.32 0.18
N SER A 49 -3.19 -10.43 -0.30
CA SER A 49 -3.53 -10.11 -1.68
C SER A 49 -3.24 -8.66 -2.01
N LYS A 50 -3.53 -7.76 -1.07
CA LYS A 50 -3.31 -6.33 -1.26
C LYS A 50 -1.83 -6.00 -1.34
N PHE A 51 -1.00 -6.64 -0.51
CA PHE A 51 0.44 -6.47 -0.60
C PHE A 51 0.94 -6.86 -1.98
N LEU A 52 0.47 -8.02 -2.47
CA LEU A 52 0.87 -8.50 -3.78
C LEU A 52 0.46 -7.52 -4.87
N GLN A 53 -0.75 -7.01 -4.82
CA GLN A 53 -1.22 -6.02 -5.79
C GLN A 53 -0.34 -4.78 -5.81
N MET A 54 0.04 -4.29 -4.63
CA MET A 54 0.89 -3.10 -4.56
C MET A 54 2.28 -3.37 -5.09
N VAL A 55 2.81 -4.57 -4.88
CA VAL A 55 4.11 -4.94 -5.44
C VAL A 55 4.01 -5.03 -6.97
N GLU A 56 2.95 -5.66 -7.47
CA GLU A 56 2.77 -5.84 -8.92
C GLU A 56 2.59 -4.50 -9.63
N HIS A 57 1.99 -3.53 -8.96
CA HIS A 57 1.78 -2.21 -9.56
C HIS A 57 2.93 -1.24 -9.30
N GLY A 58 4.01 -1.73 -8.69
CA GLY A 58 5.20 -0.90 -8.50
C GLY A 58 5.08 0.14 -7.40
N ILE A 59 4.16 -0.06 -6.46
CA ILE A 59 3.99 0.85 -5.33
C ILE A 59 4.89 0.43 -4.16
N LEU A 60 5.00 -0.87 -3.94
CA LEU A 60 5.85 -1.45 -2.91
C LEU A 60 6.92 -2.30 -3.55
N GLU A 61 8.03 -2.40 -2.85
CA GLU A 61 9.09 -3.35 -3.17
C GLU A 61 9.28 -4.23 -1.95
N GLU A 62 9.25 -5.54 -2.16
CA GLU A 62 9.50 -6.49 -1.08
C GLU A 62 10.93 -6.97 -1.20
N ARG A 63 11.71 -6.81 -0.13
CA ARG A 63 13.10 -7.25 -0.09
C ARG A 63 13.30 -8.23 1.04
N ASP A 64 14.06 -9.31 0.77
CA ASP A 64 14.44 -10.26 1.79
C ASP A 64 15.62 -9.71 2.56
N THR A 65 15.53 -9.77 3.87
CA THR A 65 16.62 -9.37 4.76
C THR A 65 16.95 -10.54 5.68
N SER A 66 18.00 -10.39 6.47
CA SER A 66 18.37 -11.42 7.43
C SER A 66 17.26 -11.66 8.47
N ASP A 67 16.39 -10.68 8.66
CA ASP A 67 15.27 -10.77 9.63
C ASP A 67 13.93 -11.09 8.96
N GLY A 68 13.96 -11.46 7.67
CA GLY A 68 12.74 -11.75 6.93
C GLY A 68 12.47 -10.70 5.87
N SER A 69 11.27 -10.74 5.30
CA SER A 69 10.90 -9.81 4.25
C SER A 69 10.49 -8.46 4.79
N MET A 70 10.92 -7.41 4.10
CA MET A 70 10.51 -6.05 4.44
C MET A 70 9.92 -5.37 3.22
N PHE A 71 8.94 -4.51 3.46
CA PHE A 71 8.31 -3.71 2.42
C PHE A 71 8.89 -2.30 2.43
N TYR A 72 9.23 -1.83 1.24
CA TYR A 72 9.72 -0.47 0.99
C TYR A 72 8.80 0.19 0.00
N LEU A 73 8.57 1.48 0.16
CA LEU A 73 7.88 2.22 -0.90
C LEU A 73 8.86 2.44 -2.05
N THR A 74 8.37 2.24 -3.27
CA THR A 74 9.14 2.59 -4.46
C THR A 74 9.10 4.11 -4.64
N GLU A 75 9.78 4.61 -5.64
CA GLU A 75 9.70 6.03 -5.98
C GLU A 75 8.25 6.43 -6.25
N SER A 76 7.52 5.59 -6.99
CA SER A 76 6.10 5.83 -7.25
C SER A 76 5.29 5.80 -5.96
N GLY A 77 5.60 4.84 -5.08
CA GLY A 77 4.91 4.73 -3.80
C GLY A 77 5.11 5.95 -2.93
N GLU A 78 6.33 6.49 -2.90
CA GLU A 78 6.61 7.71 -2.14
C GLU A 78 5.87 8.92 -2.71
N ALA A 79 5.79 9.02 -4.04
CA ALA A 79 5.04 10.10 -4.66
C ALA A 79 3.56 10.00 -4.31
N ILE A 80 3.01 8.79 -4.38
CA ILE A 80 1.61 8.57 -4.01
C ILE A 80 1.38 8.96 -2.56
N ALA A 81 2.28 8.56 -1.67
CA ALA A 81 2.16 8.88 -0.25
C ALA A 81 2.13 10.39 -0.03
N GLY A 82 2.96 11.12 -0.76
CA GLY A 82 2.97 12.58 -0.67
C GLY A 82 1.63 13.20 -1.03
N TYR A 83 1.02 12.71 -2.12
CA TYR A 83 -0.30 13.19 -2.52
C TYR A 83 -1.36 12.81 -1.49
N LEU A 84 -1.27 11.60 -0.93
CA LEU A 84 -2.22 11.16 0.11
C LEU A 84 -2.12 12.02 1.36
N LYS A 85 -0.91 12.41 1.75
CA LYS A 85 -0.73 13.32 2.88
C LYS A 85 -1.40 14.66 2.61
N ASN A 86 -1.28 15.17 1.38
CA ASN A 86 -1.95 16.41 1.02
C ASN A 86 -3.46 16.27 1.11
N ILE A 87 -4.00 15.14 0.64
CA ILE A 87 -5.43 14.89 0.73
C ILE A 87 -5.87 14.82 2.19
N GLU A 88 -5.09 14.13 3.01
CA GLU A 88 -5.41 14.00 4.44
C GLU A 88 -5.49 15.38 5.10
N GLY A 89 -4.57 16.26 4.76
CA GLY A 89 -4.56 17.62 5.28
C GLY A 89 -5.79 18.42 4.88
N LEU A 90 -6.38 18.09 3.73
CA LEU A 90 -7.57 18.80 3.27
C LEU A 90 -8.85 18.34 3.96
N ILE A 91 -8.83 17.13 4.52
CA ILE A 91 -10.01 16.55 5.17
C ILE A 91 -10.21 17.10 6.57
N GLU A 92 -9.16 17.51 7.19
CA GLU A 92 -9.27 18.07 8.53
C GLU A 92 -10.21 19.24 8.62
#